data_b422ecf5e3dfbd9142a7797a35f81940
#
_entry.id   b422ecf5e3dfbd9142a7797a35f81940
#
_cell.length_a   1.000
_cell.length_b   1.000
_cell.length_c   1.000
_cell.angle_alpha   90.00
_cell.angle_beta   90.00
_cell.angle_gamma   90.00
#
_symmetry.space_group_name_H-M   'P 1'
#
loop_
_entity.id
_entity.type
_entity.pdbx_description
1 polymer ?
#
loop_
_entity_poly.entity_id
_entity_poly.type
_entity_poly.pdbx_seq_one_letter_code
_entity_poly.pdbx_strand_id
1 'polypeptide(L)'
;NDRLKELSPQYENNGNYLFYLATPPLLYELIPKCLHDAGLLKKPGLKRIIVEKPFGYDLASAQKLNKIYAAYFKEEDIYRIDHFLGKETVQNIMVTRFGSTIYEPIWNRNYIDYVEITAVENMGIGTRGGYYDGAGALRDMVQNHLMQLLAITAMEPPAKFDKNGFRNEVIKVYQSLRPLTDKYIRDNVIRGQYIAGDDRIGYREEKNVRPDSRTDTYVAMCLYVDN
;
A
#
# COMPACT_ATOMS: atom_id res chain seq x y z
N ASN A 1 28.31 -6.74 9.19
CA ASN A 1 29.28 -6.34 8.16
C ASN A 1 30.24 -7.48 7.82
N ASP A 2 30.70 -8.27 8.81
CA ASP A 2 31.69 -9.33 8.58
C ASP A 2 31.10 -10.50 7.80
N ARG A 3 29.86 -10.90 8.09
CA ARG A 3 29.16 -11.91 7.29
C ARG A 3 29.00 -11.53 5.81
N LEU A 4 28.77 -10.25 5.53
CA LEU A 4 28.71 -9.78 4.15
C LEU A 4 30.06 -9.78 3.47
N LYS A 5 31.16 -9.57 4.20
CA LYS A 5 32.51 -9.69 3.65
C LYS A 5 32.88 -11.13 3.28
N GLU A 6 32.41 -12.10 4.09
CA GLU A 6 32.60 -13.53 3.81
C GLU A 6 31.80 -13.99 2.59
N LEU A 7 30.57 -13.51 2.45
CA LEU A 7 29.66 -13.92 1.38
C LEU A 7 29.95 -13.22 0.04
N SER A 8 30.39 -11.95 0.08
CA SER A 8 30.59 -11.13 -1.12
C SER A 8 31.45 -11.80 -2.20
N PRO A 9 32.58 -12.45 -1.86
CA PRO A 9 33.38 -13.15 -2.87
C PRO A 9 32.69 -14.35 -3.51
N GLN A 10 31.79 -15.01 -2.77
CA GLN A 10 31.09 -16.20 -3.25
C GLN A 10 29.98 -15.87 -4.28
N TYR A 11 29.45 -14.65 -4.24
CA TYR A 11 28.32 -14.23 -5.06
C TYR A 11 28.68 -13.19 -6.12
N GLU A 12 29.95 -12.81 -6.25
CA GLU A 12 30.45 -11.81 -7.22
C GLU A 12 29.58 -10.55 -7.32
N ASN A 13 28.99 -10.12 -6.19
CA ASN A 13 27.96 -9.09 -6.15
C ASN A 13 28.47 -7.66 -6.37
N ASN A 14 29.79 -7.48 -6.49
CA ASN A 14 30.47 -6.19 -6.71
C ASN A 14 29.97 -5.07 -5.76
N GLY A 15 29.55 -5.44 -4.55
CA GLY A 15 29.00 -4.53 -3.57
C GLY A 15 27.54 -4.11 -3.81
N ASN A 16 26.81 -4.75 -4.71
CA ASN A 16 25.40 -4.55 -4.90
C ASN A 16 24.61 -5.25 -3.79
N TYR A 17 23.78 -4.50 -3.06
CA TYR A 17 22.95 -5.03 -1.99
C TYR A 17 21.51 -4.64 -2.18
N LEU A 18 20.62 -5.60 -1.99
CA LEU A 18 19.18 -5.40 -1.84
C LEU A 18 18.81 -5.73 -0.39
N PHE A 19 18.41 -4.72 0.36
CA PHE A 19 17.96 -4.86 1.75
C PHE A 19 16.45 -5.05 1.78
N TYR A 20 16.00 -6.23 2.16
CA TYR A 20 14.57 -6.53 2.31
C TYR A 20 14.17 -6.50 3.78
N LEU A 21 13.30 -5.57 4.14
CA LEU A 21 12.84 -5.35 5.50
C LEU A 21 11.62 -6.22 5.83
N ALA A 22 11.82 -7.51 6.01
CA ALA A 22 10.83 -8.42 6.57
C ALA A 22 10.84 -8.33 8.11
N THR A 23 10.67 -7.12 8.64
CA THR A 23 10.78 -6.80 10.07
C THR A 23 9.55 -6.06 10.55
N PRO A 24 9.26 -6.02 11.88
CA PRO A 24 8.20 -5.20 12.41
C PRO A 24 8.35 -3.71 12.02
N PRO A 25 7.24 -3.01 11.71
CA PRO A 25 7.26 -1.62 11.27
C PRO A 25 7.98 -0.64 12.20
N LEU A 26 8.00 -0.93 13.51
CA LEU A 26 8.71 -0.12 14.50
C LEU A 26 10.21 -0.01 14.24
N LEU A 27 10.80 -0.91 13.46
CA LEU A 27 12.22 -0.90 13.10
C LEU A 27 12.51 -0.13 11.81
N TYR A 28 11.50 0.28 11.06
CA TYR A 28 11.68 0.95 9.76
C TYR A 28 12.42 2.28 9.87
N GLU A 29 12.27 3.02 10.97
CA GLU A 29 13.02 4.25 11.21
C GLU A 29 14.50 3.99 11.53
N LEU A 30 14.78 2.90 12.23
CA LEU A 30 16.12 2.60 12.74
C LEU A 30 17.03 1.98 11.70
N ILE A 31 16.51 1.05 10.89
CA ILE A 31 17.32 0.23 9.98
C ILE A 31 18.12 1.05 8.96
N PRO A 32 17.58 2.07 8.25
CA PRO A 32 18.35 2.87 7.32
C PRO A 32 19.57 3.54 7.97
N LYS A 33 19.39 4.05 9.18
CA LYS A 33 20.47 4.63 9.96
C LYS A 33 21.54 3.59 10.32
N CYS A 34 21.13 2.43 10.82
CA CYS A 34 22.06 1.35 11.17
C CYS A 34 22.87 0.87 9.95
N LEU A 35 22.25 0.77 8.78
CA LEU A 35 22.95 0.42 7.53
C LEU A 35 24.00 1.47 7.15
N HIS A 36 23.66 2.74 7.31
CA HIS A 36 24.58 3.85 7.08
C HIS A 36 25.74 3.85 8.08
N ASP A 37 25.46 3.76 9.37
CA ASP A 37 26.45 3.81 10.44
C ASP A 37 27.42 2.60 10.38
N ALA A 38 26.93 1.45 9.93
CA ALA A 38 27.75 0.27 9.61
C ALA A 38 28.60 0.43 8.35
N GLY A 39 28.49 1.56 7.64
CA GLY A 39 29.27 1.83 6.42
C GLY A 39 28.82 1.04 5.19
N LEU A 40 27.69 0.33 5.25
CA LEU A 40 27.20 -0.51 4.14
C LEU A 40 26.75 0.32 2.93
N LEU A 41 26.21 1.50 3.18
CA LEU A 41 25.72 2.40 2.12
C LEU A 41 26.85 3.17 1.44
N LYS A 42 28.03 3.26 2.06
CA LYS A 42 29.20 3.97 1.50
C LYS A 42 30.04 3.12 0.55
N LYS A 43 29.84 1.79 0.53
CA LYS A 43 30.59 0.89 -0.36
C LYS A 43 30.17 1.11 -1.82
N PRO A 44 31.06 0.90 -2.78
CA PRO A 44 30.69 0.87 -4.20
C PRO A 44 29.51 -0.09 -4.49
N GLY A 45 28.84 0.11 -5.62
CA GLY A 45 27.72 -0.72 -6.06
C GLY A 45 26.35 -0.19 -5.65
N LEU A 46 25.31 -0.79 -6.21
CA LEU A 46 23.92 -0.41 -5.98
C LEU A 46 23.45 -0.78 -4.57
N LYS A 47 22.69 0.10 -3.95
CA LYS A 47 22.07 -0.10 -2.64
C LYS A 47 20.59 0.16 -2.74
N ARG A 48 19.80 -0.89 -2.74
CA ARG A 48 18.34 -0.84 -2.83
C ARG A 48 17.70 -1.33 -1.56
N ILE A 49 16.54 -0.78 -1.22
CA ILE A 49 15.79 -1.18 -0.03
C ILE A 49 14.34 -1.46 -0.38
N ILE A 50 13.84 -2.60 0.10
CA ILE A 50 12.44 -2.99 0.01
C ILE A 50 11.81 -2.85 1.39
N VAL A 51 10.67 -2.18 1.45
CA VAL A 51 9.93 -1.93 2.68
C VAL A 51 8.52 -2.48 2.53
N GLU A 52 8.09 -3.28 3.49
CA GLU A 52 6.74 -3.81 3.59
C GLU A 52 5.74 -2.78 4.12
N LYS A 53 4.45 -3.04 3.93
CA LYS A 53 3.42 -2.27 4.63
C LYS A 53 3.35 -2.63 6.12
N PRO A 54 2.87 -1.70 6.97
CA PRO A 54 2.48 -0.32 6.66
C PRO A 54 3.69 0.61 6.58
N PHE A 55 3.71 1.50 5.60
CA PHE A 55 4.69 2.59 5.52
C PHE A 55 4.16 3.83 6.26
N GLY A 56 4.26 3.80 7.57
CA GLY A 56 3.55 4.72 8.47
C GLY A 56 2.09 4.26 8.73
N TYR A 57 1.46 4.87 9.72
CA TYR A 57 0.07 4.60 10.11
C TYR A 57 -0.85 5.81 9.84
N ASP A 58 -0.26 6.98 9.58
CA ASP A 58 -0.93 8.21 9.16
C ASP A 58 -0.02 9.06 8.25
N LEU A 59 -0.52 10.18 7.76
CA LEU A 59 0.24 11.07 6.87
C LEU A 59 1.54 11.56 7.51
N ALA A 60 1.50 11.96 8.78
CA ALA A 60 2.65 12.52 9.48
C ALA A 60 3.77 11.49 9.64
N SER A 61 3.44 10.27 10.08
CA SER A 61 4.39 9.17 10.21
C SER A 61 4.93 8.68 8.88
N ALA A 62 4.09 8.62 7.83
CA ALA A 62 4.54 8.29 6.48
C ALA A 62 5.52 9.34 5.92
N GLN A 63 5.24 10.63 6.12
CA GLN A 63 6.14 11.71 5.74
C GLN A 63 7.46 11.66 6.51
N LYS A 64 7.41 11.34 7.81
CA LYS A 64 8.60 11.17 8.63
C LYS A 64 9.47 10.03 8.11
N LEU A 65 8.89 8.86 7.87
CA LEU A 65 9.60 7.72 7.26
C LEU A 65 10.20 8.09 5.92
N ASN A 66 9.44 8.77 5.07
CA ASN A 66 9.91 9.19 3.77
C ASN A 66 11.15 10.09 3.86
N LYS A 67 11.16 11.05 4.79
CA LYS A 67 12.33 11.90 5.05
C LYS A 67 13.53 11.09 5.56
N ILE A 68 13.31 10.11 6.43
CA ILE A 68 14.39 9.23 6.92
C ILE A 68 14.99 8.43 5.77
N TYR A 69 14.18 7.80 4.93
CA TYR A 69 14.69 7.02 3.81
C TYR A 69 15.40 7.88 2.77
N ALA A 70 14.86 9.04 2.43
CA ALA A 70 15.46 9.99 1.49
C ALA A 70 16.83 10.54 1.97
N ALA A 71 17.11 10.50 3.27
CA ALA A 71 18.42 10.88 3.80
C ALA A 71 19.52 9.85 3.50
N TYR A 72 19.17 8.60 3.20
CA TYR A 72 20.10 7.50 3.02
C TYR A 72 20.06 6.83 1.65
N PHE A 73 18.92 6.91 0.95
CA PHE A 73 18.68 6.27 -0.34
C PHE A 73 18.09 7.28 -1.33
N LYS A 74 18.36 7.09 -2.62
CA LYS A 74 17.63 7.79 -3.66
C LYS A 74 16.24 7.20 -3.82
N GLU A 75 15.26 8.00 -4.24
CA GLU A 75 13.88 7.51 -4.41
C GLU A 75 13.79 6.34 -5.40
N GLU A 76 14.62 6.31 -6.42
CA GLU A 76 14.69 5.22 -7.40
C GLU A 76 15.16 3.88 -6.82
N ASP A 77 15.80 3.91 -5.64
CA ASP A 77 16.33 2.73 -4.93
C ASP A 77 15.43 2.28 -3.76
N ILE A 78 14.34 3.00 -3.50
CA ILE A 78 13.37 2.66 -2.45
C ILE A 78 12.16 1.98 -3.08
N TYR A 79 11.87 0.75 -2.65
CA TYR A 79 10.72 -0.04 -3.08
C TYR A 79 9.75 -0.22 -1.93
N ARG A 80 8.64 0.51 -1.97
CA ARG A 80 7.51 0.33 -1.07
C ARG A 80 6.57 -0.65 -1.74
N ILE A 81 6.43 -1.85 -1.18
CA ILE A 81 5.67 -2.92 -1.83
C ILE A 81 4.25 -2.99 -1.31
N ASP A 82 3.33 -3.21 -2.25
CA ASP A 82 1.96 -3.62 -2.01
C ASP A 82 1.70 -4.92 -2.77
N HIS A 83 1.48 -6.01 -2.03
CA HIS A 83 1.30 -7.34 -2.61
C HIS A 83 0.07 -7.48 -3.51
N PHE A 84 -0.93 -6.59 -3.37
CA PHE A 84 -2.10 -6.59 -4.27
C PHE A 84 -1.70 -6.33 -5.71
N LEU A 85 -0.73 -5.46 -5.96
CA LEU A 85 -0.23 -5.19 -7.31
C LEU A 85 0.46 -6.40 -7.96
N GLY A 86 0.89 -7.36 -7.16
CA GLY A 86 1.45 -8.63 -7.63
C GLY A 86 0.43 -9.72 -7.94
N LYS A 87 -0.85 -9.53 -7.58
CA LYS A 87 -1.90 -10.51 -7.85
C LYS A 87 -2.25 -10.52 -9.35
N GLU A 88 -2.33 -11.70 -9.95
CA GLU A 88 -2.70 -11.86 -11.36
C GLU A 88 -4.04 -11.20 -11.69
N THR A 89 -5.02 -11.32 -10.81
CA THR A 89 -6.34 -10.68 -10.98
C THR A 89 -6.25 -9.16 -11.07
N VAL A 90 -5.34 -8.54 -10.33
CA VAL A 90 -5.11 -7.09 -10.38
C VAL A 90 -4.36 -6.70 -11.66
N GLN A 91 -3.34 -7.47 -12.04
CA GLN A 91 -2.63 -7.26 -13.29
C GLN A 91 -3.53 -7.43 -14.52
N ASN A 92 -4.49 -8.34 -14.45
CA ASN A 92 -5.48 -8.56 -15.50
C ASN A 92 -6.38 -7.33 -15.75
N ILE A 93 -6.59 -6.45 -14.76
CA ILE A 93 -7.30 -5.18 -14.98
C ILE A 93 -6.56 -4.35 -16.04
N MET A 94 -5.25 -4.23 -15.92
CA MET A 94 -4.43 -3.46 -16.89
C MET A 94 -4.45 -4.12 -18.28
N VAL A 95 -4.35 -5.45 -18.33
CA VAL A 95 -4.42 -6.18 -19.60
C VAL A 95 -5.79 -5.99 -20.27
N THR A 96 -6.88 -6.09 -19.52
CA THR A 96 -8.23 -5.89 -20.02
C THR A 96 -8.43 -4.47 -20.54
N ARG A 97 -7.96 -3.47 -19.79
CA ARG A 97 -8.14 -2.06 -20.14
C ARG A 97 -7.28 -1.61 -21.33
N PHE A 98 -6.02 -1.98 -21.33
CA PHE A 98 -5.02 -1.42 -22.28
C PHE A 98 -4.59 -2.40 -23.36
N GLY A 99 -4.96 -3.66 -23.25
CA GLY A 99 -4.67 -4.70 -24.25
C GLY A 99 -5.87 -5.16 -25.06
N SER A 100 -7.07 -4.66 -24.77
CA SER A 100 -8.31 -5.07 -25.43
C SER A 100 -8.88 -3.96 -26.29
N THR A 101 -8.94 -4.18 -27.59
CA THR A 101 -9.56 -3.26 -28.56
C THR A 101 -11.07 -3.09 -28.35
N ILE A 102 -11.70 -3.97 -27.57
CA ILE A 102 -13.14 -3.90 -27.24
C ILE A 102 -13.37 -2.95 -26.05
N TYR A 103 -12.57 -3.11 -24.98
CA TYR A 103 -12.80 -2.38 -23.74
C TYR A 103 -12.15 -1.00 -23.73
N GLU A 104 -11.00 -0.82 -24.34
CA GLU A 104 -10.25 0.44 -24.32
C GLU A 104 -11.09 1.65 -24.77
N PRO A 105 -11.86 1.58 -25.89
CA PRO A 105 -12.64 2.73 -26.37
C PRO A 105 -13.81 3.12 -25.48
N ILE A 106 -14.34 2.17 -24.69
CA ILE A 106 -15.53 2.37 -23.84
C ILE A 106 -15.20 2.53 -22.37
N TRP A 107 -13.92 2.42 -21.99
CA TRP A 107 -13.51 2.55 -20.58
C TRP A 107 -13.26 4.01 -20.21
N ASN A 108 -14.31 4.79 -20.23
CA ASN A 108 -14.28 6.20 -19.91
C ASN A 108 -15.64 6.68 -19.39
N ARG A 109 -15.68 7.91 -18.86
CA ARG A 109 -16.87 8.53 -18.25
C ARG A 109 -18.09 8.69 -19.18
N ASN A 110 -17.96 8.52 -20.48
CA ASN A 110 -19.09 8.60 -21.39
C ASN A 110 -19.90 7.29 -21.42
N TYR A 111 -19.30 6.19 -21.01
CA TYR A 111 -19.88 4.85 -21.07
C TYR A 111 -19.99 4.19 -19.68
N ILE A 112 -19.14 4.57 -18.72
CA ILE A 112 -19.12 4.00 -17.38
C ILE A 112 -19.70 5.04 -16.41
N ASP A 113 -20.80 4.70 -15.77
CA ASP A 113 -21.47 5.55 -14.79
C ASP A 113 -20.72 5.52 -13.44
N TYR A 114 -20.42 4.33 -12.95
CA TYR A 114 -19.64 4.14 -11.72
C TYR A 114 -18.88 2.81 -11.72
N VAL A 115 -17.90 2.70 -10.84
CA VAL A 115 -17.15 1.46 -10.58
C VAL A 115 -17.30 1.10 -9.12
N GLU A 116 -17.59 -0.15 -8.83
CA GLU A 116 -17.62 -0.70 -7.49
C GLU A 116 -16.41 -1.59 -7.25
N ILE A 117 -15.64 -1.29 -6.18
CA ILE A 117 -14.47 -2.06 -5.77
C ILE A 117 -14.74 -2.63 -4.40
N THR A 118 -14.90 -3.94 -4.33
CA THR A 118 -15.25 -4.64 -3.09
C THR A 118 -14.14 -5.61 -2.69
N ALA A 119 -13.74 -5.58 -1.42
CA ALA A 119 -12.88 -6.57 -0.80
C ALA A 119 -13.55 -7.08 0.47
N VAL A 120 -13.81 -8.38 0.52
CA VAL A 120 -14.50 -9.03 1.64
C VAL A 120 -13.68 -10.21 2.11
N GLU A 121 -13.46 -10.28 3.42
CA GLU A 121 -12.88 -11.44 4.09
C GLU A 121 -13.99 -12.18 4.85
N ASN A 122 -14.04 -13.48 4.69
CA ASN A 122 -15.06 -14.31 5.36
C ASN A 122 -14.56 -14.91 6.67
N MET A 123 -13.43 -14.44 7.20
CA MET A 123 -12.87 -14.83 8.50
C MET A 123 -12.80 -13.62 9.43
N GLY A 124 -12.86 -13.88 10.75
CA GLY A 124 -12.61 -12.86 11.78
C GLY A 124 -11.12 -12.47 11.84
N ILE A 125 -10.81 -11.52 12.71
CA ILE A 125 -9.43 -11.00 12.81
C ILE A 125 -8.48 -11.99 13.50
N GLY A 126 -8.99 -12.89 14.35
CA GLY A 126 -8.26 -13.96 15.01
C GLY A 126 -7.06 -13.46 15.80
N THR A 127 -5.89 -14.04 15.56
CA THR A 127 -4.65 -13.71 16.29
C THR A 127 -4.08 -12.32 15.96
N ARG A 128 -4.59 -11.64 14.95
CA ARG A 128 -4.12 -10.31 14.49
C ARG A 128 -4.75 -9.14 15.24
N GLY A 129 -5.61 -9.38 16.24
CA GLY A 129 -6.35 -8.35 16.94
C GLY A 129 -5.50 -7.19 17.43
N GLY A 130 -4.35 -7.45 18.05
CA GLY A 130 -3.47 -6.39 18.56
C GLY A 130 -2.89 -5.46 17.48
N TYR A 131 -2.61 -5.98 16.29
CA TYR A 131 -2.20 -5.15 15.15
C TYR A 131 -3.40 -4.40 14.56
N TYR A 132 -4.48 -5.13 14.30
CA TYR A 132 -5.63 -4.60 13.60
C TYR A 132 -6.36 -3.52 14.40
N ASP A 133 -6.39 -3.63 15.73
CA ASP A 133 -7.02 -2.63 16.60
C ASP A 133 -6.37 -1.24 16.50
N GLY A 134 -5.10 -1.20 16.08
CA GLY A 134 -4.40 0.05 15.77
C GLY A 134 -4.58 0.55 14.33
N ALA A 135 -4.98 -0.30 13.39
CA ALA A 135 -5.07 0.01 11.97
C ALA A 135 -6.50 0.24 11.49
N GLY A 136 -7.36 -0.78 11.60
CA GLY A 136 -8.71 -0.82 11.07
C GLY A 136 -8.76 -1.02 9.55
N ALA A 137 -9.97 -1.25 9.04
CA ALA A 137 -10.20 -1.53 7.63
C ALA A 137 -9.78 -0.36 6.72
N LEU A 138 -9.95 0.87 7.18
CA LEU A 138 -9.58 2.04 6.38
C LEU A 138 -8.08 2.08 6.08
N ARG A 139 -7.22 1.87 7.09
CA ARG A 139 -5.76 1.91 6.89
C ARG A 139 -5.20 0.61 6.35
N ASP A 140 -5.77 -0.54 6.76
CA ASP A 140 -5.22 -1.84 6.36
C ASP A 140 -5.62 -2.24 4.94
N MET A 141 -6.80 -1.81 4.46
CA MET A 141 -7.33 -2.21 3.15
C MET A 141 -7.54 -1.04 2.21
N VAL A 142 -8.29 -0.01 2.61
CA VAL A 142 -8.68 1.07 1.70
C VAL A 142 -7.48 1.91 1.28
N GLN A 143 -6.76 2.46 2.23
CA GLN A 143 -5.64 3.39 2.01
C GLN A 143 -4.48 2.77 1.20
N ASN A 144 -4.39 1.46 1.15
CA ASN A 144 -3.38 0.73 0.40
C ASN A 144 -4.03 0.09 -0.85
N HIS A 145 -4.57 -1.09 -0.65
CA HIS A 145 -4.99 -2.01 -1.71
C HIS A 145 -6.11 -1.46 -2.58
N LEU A 146 -7.19 -0.94 -1.95
CA LEU A 146 -8.34 -0.47 -2.72
C LEU A 146 -8.04 0.84 -3.46
N MET A 147 -7.20 1.71 -2.90
CA MET A 147 -6.75 2.91 -3.60
C MET A 147 -5.86 2.57 -4.80
N GLN A 148 -5.03 1.52 -4.73
CA GLN A 148 -4.29 1.04 -5.88
C GLN A 148 -5.21 0.49 -6.97
N LEU A 149 -6.22 -0.30 -6.59
CA LEU A 149 -7.23 -0.79 -7.54
C LEU A 149 -7.99 0.37 -8.19
N LEU A 150 -8.40 1.38 -7.40
CA LEU A 150 -9.05 2.58 -7.92
C LEU A 150 -8.13 3.29 -8.93
N ALA A 151 -6.87 3.47 -8.61
CA ALA A 151 -5.93 4.14 -9.52
C ALA A 151 -5.77 3.37 -10.83
N ILE A 152 -5.54 2.03 -10.77
CA ILE A 152 -5.42 1.20 -11.97
C ILE A 152 -6.73 1.20 -12.79
N THR A 153 -7.88 1.29 -12.12
CA THR A 153 -9.18 1.30 -12.79
C THR A 153 -9.48 2.63 -13.46
N ALA A 154 -9.04 3.76 -12.87
CA ALA A 154 -9.38 5.11 -13.33
C ALA A 154 -8.28 5.83 -14.10
N MET A 155 -7.03 5.33 -14.11
CA MET A 155 -5.92 5.99 -14.79
C MET A 155 -6.05 5.98 -16.31
N GLU A 156 -5.45 6.95 -16.98
CA GLU A 156 -5.32 6.94 -18.43
C GLU A 156 -4.21 5.98 -18.91
N PRO A 157 -4.26 5.50 -20.16
CA PRO A 157 -3.16 4.72 -20.74
C PRO A 157 -1.85 5.53 -20.67
N PRO A 158 -0.78 5.01 -20.06
CA PRO A 158 0.48 5.72 -20.05
C PRO A 158 1.09 5.77 -21.46
N ALA A 159 1.64 6.91 -21.84
CA ALA A 159 2.30 7.07 -23.14
C ALA A 159 3.48 6.10 -23.33
N LYS A 160 4.08 5.65 -22.23
CA LYS A 160 5.06 4.55 -22.19
C LYS A 160 4.75 3.66 -21.00
N PHE A 161 4.69 2.35 -21.23
CA PHE A 161 4.54 1.34 -20.18
C PHE A 161 5.88 1.09 -19.48
N ASP A 162 6.41 2.14 -18.86
CA ASP A 162 7.57 2.08 -17.98
C ASP A 162 7.20 2.53 -16.55
N LYS A 163 8.15 2.40 -15.63
CA LYS A 163 7.98 2.75 -14.22
C LYS A 163 7.45 4.18 -14.01
N ASN A 164 7.95 5.13 -14.78
CA ASN A 164 7.60 6.55 -14.60
C ASN A 164 6.26 6.87 -15.26
N GLY A 165 6.03 6.37 -16.46
CA GLY A 165 4.75 6.54 -17.16
C GLY A 165 3.59 6.02 -16.33
N PHE A 166 3.70 4.80 -15.81
CA PHE A 166 2.68 4.23 -14.94
C PHE A 166 2.44 5.06 -13.66
N ARG A 167 3.49 5.43 -12.95
CA ARG A 167 3.38 6.24 -11.72
C ARG A 167 2.73 7.59 -11.96
N ASN A 168 3.06 8.23 -13.06
CA ASN A 168 2.50 9.54 -13.39
C ASN A 168 0.99 9.47 -13.58
N GLU A 169 0.48 8.44 -14.27
CA GLU A 169 -0.96 8.27 -14.44
C GLU A 169 -1.66 7.94 -13.13
N VAL A 170 -1.08 7.10 -12.28
CA VAL A 170 -1.59 6.85 -10.92
C VAL A 170 -1.68 8.13 -10.08
N ILE A 171 -0.66 8.98 -10.14
CA ILE A 171 -0.64 10.27 -9.43
C ILE A 171 -1.76 11.19 -9.91
N LYS A 172 -2.01 11.25 -11.22
CA LYS A 172 -3.11 12.06 -11.78
C LYS A 172 -4.47 11.63 -11.20
N VAL A 173 -4.72 10.34 -11.08
CA VAL A 173 -5.96 9.85 -10.46
C VAL A 173 -6.11 10.37 -9.04
N TYR A 174 -5.05 10.26 -8.21
CA TYR A 174 -5.12 10.74 -6.83
C TYR A 174 -5.27 12.25 -6.73
N GLN A 175 -4.68 13.00 -7.66
CA GLN A 175 -4.85 14.46 -7.74
C GLN A 175 -6.24 14.88 -8.21
N SER A 176 -6.93 14.00 -8.95
CA SER A 176 -8.31 14.22 -9.44
C SER A 176 -9.38 13.79 -8.43
N LEU A 177 -9.00 13.22 -7.29
CA LEU A 177 -9.95 12.91 -6.23
C LEU A 177 -10.49 14.19 -5.59
N ARG A 178 -11.81 14.26 -5.46
CA ARG A 178 -12.42 15.38 -4.73
C ARG A 178 -12.00 15.38 -3.27
N PRO A 179 -11.72 16.55 -2.67
CA PRO A 179 -11.29 16.66 -1.29
C PRO A 179 -12.29 16.03 -0.31
N LEU A 180 -11.81 15.23 0.62
CA LEU A 180 -12.60 14.61 1.68
C LEU A 180 -12.83 15.62 2.82
N THR A 181 -13.76 16.55 2.62
CA THR A 181 -14.19 17.50 3.68
C THR A 181 -15.02 16.79 4.75
N ASP A 182 -15.14 17.38 5.93
CA ASP A 182 -15.99 16.83 7.01
C ASP A 182 -17.42 16.58 6.58
N LYS A 183 -17.98 17.48 5.76
CA LYS A 183 -19.31 17.31 5.19
C LYS A 183 -19.34 16.10 4.27
N TYR A 184 -18.37 16.00 3.37
CA TYR A 184 -18.27 14.90 2.42
C TYR A 184 -18.17 13.54 3.16
N ILE A 185 -17.33 13.46 4.20
CA ILE A 185 -17.15 12.24 4.99
C ILE A 185 -18.47 11.82 5.66
N ARG A 186 -19.21 12.75 6.24
CA ARG A 186 -20.52 12.44 6.87
C ARG A 186 -21.53 11.88 5.87
N ASP A 187 -21.52 12.40 4.64
CA ASP A 187 -22.53 12.06 3.64
C ASP A 187 -22.14 10.80 2.82
N ASN A 188 -20.87 10.49 2.72
CA ASN A 188 -20.34 9.49 1.75
C ASN A 188 -19.47 8.38 2.37
N VAL A 189 -19.30 8.34 3.70
CA VAL A 189 -18.48 7.33 4.35
C VAL A 189 -19.23 6.67 5.49
N ILE A 190 -19.33 5.35 5.45
CA ILE A 190 -19.89 4.52 6.51
C ILE A 190 -18.79 3.63 7.06
N ARG A 191 -18.68 3.54 8.39
CA ARG A 191 -17.80 2.62 9.09
C ARG A 191 -18.59 1.79 10.09
N GLY A 192 -18.20 0.55 10.26
CA GLY A 192 -18.82 -0.36 11.19
C GLY A 192 -17.85 -1.37 11.78
N GLN A 193 -18.35 -2.13 12.74
CA GLN A 193 -17.66 -3.30 13.30
C GLN A 193 -18.56 -4.51 13.15
N TYR A 194 -17.99 -5.69 12.89
CA TYR A 194 -18.78 -6.91 12.95
C TYR A 194 -19.14 -7.24 14.40
N ILE A 195 -20.33 -7.76 14.55
CA ILE A 195 -20.87 -8.27 15.82
C ILE A 195 -20.83 -9.79 15.82
N ALA A 196 -21.09 -10.40 16.97
CA ALA A 196 -21.24 -11.84 17.07
C ALA A 196 -22.35 -12.34 16.12
N GLY A 197 -22.11 -13.46 15.48
CA GLY A 197 -23.03 -14.19 14.63
C GLY A 197 -23.06 -15.66 15.03
N ASP A 198 -23.78 -16.48 14.26
CA ASP A 198 -24.01 -17.90 14.62
C ASP A 198 -22.70 -18.68 14.80
N ASP A 199 -21.69 -18.41 13.98
CA ASP A 199 -20.42 -19.15 13.98
C ASP A 199 -19.22 -18.29 14.41
N ARG A 200 -19.42 -17.06 14.89
CA ARG A 200 -18.32 -16.09 15.16
C ARG A 200 -18.59 -15.23 16.38
N ILE A 201 -17.53 -14.96 17.12
CA ILE A 201 -17.51 -13.92 18.15
C ILE A 201 -17.49 -12.52 17.51
N GLY A 202 -17.95 -11.54 18.24
CA GLY A 202 -17.90 -10.14 17.81
C GLY A 202 -16.49 -9.58 17.86
N TYR A 203 -16.23 -8.52 17.09
CA TYR A 203 -14.89 -7.92 16.98
C TYR A 203 -14.25 -7.60 18.34
N ARG A 204 -15.02 -7.05 19.28
CA ARG A 204 -14.53 -6.69 20.62
C ARG A 204 -14.28 -7.87 21.54
N GLU A 205 -14.69 -9.05 21.13
CA GLU A 205 -14.47 -10.32 21.84
C GLU A 205 -13.24 -11.06 21.30
N GLU A 206 -12.68 -10.57 20.20
CA GLU A 206 -11.48 -11.14 19.58
C GLU A 206 -10.25 -10.93 20.48
N LYS A 207 -9.33 -11.90 20.41
CA LYS A 207 -8.09 -11.87 21.20
C LYS A 207 -7.25 -10.62 20.91
N ASN A 208 -6.81 -9.94 21.97
CA ASN A 208 -5.99 -8.72 21.92
C ASN A 208 -6.71 -7.50 21.30
N VAL A 209 -8.02 -7.51 21.17
CA VAL A 209 -8.83 -6.33 20.86
C VAL A 209 -9.31 -5.70 22.18
N ARG A 210 -9.31 -4.39 22.26
CA ARG A 210 -9.82 -3.70 23.44
C ARG A 210 -11.35 -3.82 23.51
N PRO A 211 -11.95 -4.08 24.68
CA PRO A 211 -13.39 -4.21 24.82
C PRO A 211 -14.19 -2.96 24.42
N ASP A 212 -13.56 -1.79 24.51
CA ASP A 212 -14.12 -0.48 24.14
C ASP A 212 -13.68 0.00 22.75
N SER A 213 -13.04 -0.86 21.97
CA SER A 213 -12.51 -0.50 20.66
C SER A 213 -13.59 0.09 19.73
N ARG A 214 -13.21 1.15 19.03
CA ARG A 214 -14.01 1.80 17.98
C ARG A 214 -13.38 1.64 16.59
N THR A 215 -12.41 0.75 16.46
CA THR A 215 -11.71 0.46 15.22
C THR A 215 -12.67 -0.19 14.21
N ASP A 216 -12.70 0.35 13.02
CA ASP A 216 -13.55 -0.13 11.95
C ASP A 216 -13.08 -1.48 11.39
N THR A 217 -14.01 -2.41 11.20
CA THR A 217 -13.82 -3.67 10.46
C THR A 217 -14.58 -3.67 9.14
N TYR A 218 -15.38 -2.64 8.91
CA TYR A 218 -16.12 -2.37 7.69
C TYR A 218 -16.01 -0.89 7.33
N VAL A 219 -15.74 -0.63 6.06
CA VAL A 219 -15.76 0.71 5.48
C VAL A 219 -16.46 0.64 4.12
N ALA A 220 -17.44 1.48 3.91
CA ALA A 220 -17.99 1.77 2.59
C ALA A 220 -17.87 3.27 2.33
N MET A 221 -17.40 3.64 1.16
CA MET A 221 -17.23 5.05 0.79
C MET A 221 -17.46 5.26 -0.70
N CYS A 222 -18.11 6.38 -1.01
CA CYS A 222 -18.22 6.85 -2.38
C CYS A 222 -17.10 7.85 -2.63
N LEU A 223 -16.36 7.70 -3.72
CA LEU A 223 -15.29 8.62 -4.15
C LEU A 223 -15.63 9.18 -5.52
N TYR A 224 -15.32 10.45 -5.73
CA TYR A 224 -15.46 11.09 -7.04
C TYR A 224 -14.08 11.42 -7.59
N VAL A 225 -13.87 11.03 -8.83
CA VAL A 225 -12.64 11.26 -9.59
C VAL A 225 -12.98 12.17 -10.76
N ASP A 226 -12.39 13.36 -10.78
CA ASP A 226 -12.64 14.37 -11.80
C ASP A 226 -11.53 14.32 -12.87
N ASN A 227 -11.42 13.22 -13.61
CA ASN A 227 -10.45 13.02 -14.71
C ASN A 227 -11.15 12.74 -16.05
#